data_50c17468146cacc658b36ac23ebe3ee8
#
_entry.id   50c17468146cacc658b36ac23ebe3ee8
#
_cell.length_a   1.000
_cell.length_b   1.000
_cell.length_c   1.000
_cell.angle_alpha   90.00
_cell.angle_beta   90.00
_cell.angle_gamma   90.00
#
_symmetry.space_group_name_H-M   'P 1'
#
loop_
_entity.id
_entity.type
_entity.pdbx_description
1 polymer ?
#
loop_
_entity_poly.entity_id
_entity_poly.type
_entity_poly.pdbx_seq_one_letter_code
_entity_poly.pdbx_strand_id
1 'polypeptide(L)'
;MIADFHFLRPWWFLMILPLLGLIVVLWRQKPQLHAWSEICDSHLLSHLLQKKGQGRRMSSMLCLFISILFMIVSIAGPAWYKLPVATYKPIQPRVLVLDMSDNMMANDLSPNRLSRAKFKLHDLFAHKDVGQFGLVAFTSEPFVVSPLTDDGQTISSLLSSLTPDVMPVTGQNLDSALSEASNLIKQAGYNQGQILVLTADTPSDAAIALAKKLADSGIYSSIMPVKADKNLNPLFGRFADAGEGQLVQYTPDATDLDQWLNASNNQ
;
A
#
# COMPACT_ATOMS: atom_id res chain seq x y z
N MET A 1 -2.01 7.40 28.65
CA MET A 1 -0.97 8.41 28.33
C MET A 1 0.47 7.99 28.69
N ILE A 2 0.71 7.08 29.64
CA ILE A 2 2.08 6.59 29.97
C ILE A 2 2.44 5.30 29.21
N ALA A 3 1.45 4.59 28.68
CA ALA A 3 1.62 3.29 28.02
C ALA A 3 2.35 3.32 26.67
N ASP A 4 2.45 4.48 26.04
CA ASP A 4 3.03 4.62 24.69
C ASP A 4 4.43 5.24 24.70
N PHE A 5 4.98 5.51 25.90
CA PHE A 5 6.32 6.08 26.03
C PHE A 5 7.38 5.09 25.55
N HIS A 6 8.19 5.51 24.59
CA HIS A 6 9.29 4.72 24.06
C HIS A 6 10.42 5.61 23.57
N PHE A 7 11.61 5.03 23.44
CA PHE A 7 12.75 5.70 22.85
C PHE A 7 12.89 5.28 21.39
N LEU A 8 13.04 6.26 20.50
CA LEU A 8 13.22 6.00 19.06
C LEU A 8 14.53 5.27 18.77
N ARG A 9 15.59 5.53 19.57
CA ARG A 9 16.92 4.98 19.36
C ARG A 9 17.55 4.52 20.67
N PRO A 10 17.14 3.40 21.26
CA PRO A 10 17.59 2.94 22.58
C PRO A 10 19.09 2.59 22.61
N TRP A 11 19.69 2.29 21.47
CA TRP A 11 21.11 1.96 21.36
C TRP A 11 22.04 3.08 21.84
N TRP A 12 21.60 4.34 21.86
CA TRP A 12 22.40 5.47 22.36
C TRP A 12 22.68 5.39 23.85
N PHE A 13 21.92 4.61 24.62
CA PHE A 13 22.23 4.37 26.04
C PHE A 13 23.54 3.58 26.24
N LEU A 14 24.04 2.86 25.23
CA LEU A 14 25.33 2.22 25.27
C LEU A 14 26.50 3.24 25.43
N MET A 15 26.31 4.48 25.01
CA MET A 15 27.26 5.57 25.21
C MET A 15 27.47 5.93 26.68
N ILE A 16 26.64 5.49 27.59
CA ILE A 16 26.81 5.67 29.03
C ILE A 16 28.06 4.89 29.53
N LEU A 17 28.38 3.73 28.92
CA LEU A 17 29.53 2.92 29.32
C LEU A 17 30.87 3.63 29.12
N PRO A 18 31.22 4.17 27.92
CA PRO A 18 32.44 4.92 27.75
C PRO A 18 32.45 6.22 28.56
N LEU A 19 31.28 6.84 28.79
CA LEU A 19 31.17 8.02 29.64
C LEU A 19 31.56 7.72 31.09
N LEU A 20 31.07 6.62 31.66
CA LEU A 20 31.43 6.16 33.01
C LEU A 20 32.92 5.86 33.06
N GLY A 21 33.50 5.22 32.06
CA GLY A 21 34.95 4.99 31.94
C GLY A 21 35.74 6.30 31.97
N LEU A 22 35.33 7.30 31.21
CA LEU A 22 35.94 8.62 31.17
C LEU A 22 35.89 9.30 32.55
N ILE A 23 34.78 9.24 33.24
CA ILE A 23 34.63 9.84 34.59
C ILE A 23 35.56 9.17 35.57
N VAL A 24 35.66 7.82 35.56
CA VAL A 24 36.59 7.08 36.44
C VAL A 24 38.04 7.47 36.16
N VAL A 25 38.41 7.62 34.89
CA VAL A 25 39.75 8.08 34.52
C VAL A 25 40.02 9.50 35.02
N LEU A 26 39.11 10.43 34.79
CA LEU A 26 39.22 11.81 35.25
C LEU A 26 39.25 11.92 36.79
N TRP A 27 38.53 11.02 37.47
CA TRP A 27 38.53 10.98 38.94
C TRP A 27 39.82 10.45 39.51
N ARG A 28 40.47 9.48 38.82
CA ARG A 28 41.77 8.92 39.22
C ARG A 28 42.94 9.83 38.86
N GLN A 29 42.79 10.76 37.92
CA GLN A 29 43.85 11.71 37.59
C GLN A 29 44.08 12.70 38.75
N LYS A 30 45.20 12.58 39.41
CA LYS A 30 45.68 13.59 40.36
C LYS A 30 46.01 14.85 39.56
N PRO A 31 45.68 16.07 40.06
CA PRO A 31 46.11 17.29 39.39
C PRO A 31 47.64 17.27 39.27
N GLN A 32 48.13 17.31 38.04
CA GLN A 32 49.58 17.37 37.79
C GLN A 32 50.10 18.75 38.23
N LEU A 33 50.37 18.87 39.49
CA LEU A 33 51.04 20.04 40.04
C LEU A 33 52.55 20.08 39.66
N HIS A 34 53.09 18.93 39.18
CA HIS A 34 54.50 18.79 38.82
C HIS A 34 54.91 19.58 37.57
N ALA A 35 54.03 19.86 36.64
CA ALA A 35 54.36 20.62 35.44
C ALA A 35 54.82 22.10 35.76
N TRP A 36 54.34 22.64 36.87
CA TRP A 36 54.66 23.99 37.29
C TRP A 36 55.77 24.03 38.31
N SER A 37 56.09 22.89 38.96
CA SER A 37 57.18 22.81 39.94
C SER A 37 58.58 22.82 39.32
N GLU A 38 58.72 22.59 38.01
CA GLU A 38 60.00 22.71 37.28
C GLU A 38 60.35 24.15 36.87
N ILE A 39 59.30 25.05 36.85
CA ILE A 39 59.43 26.41 36.33
C ILE A 39 59.34 27.45 37.47
N CYS A 40 58.72 27.14 38.60
CA CYS A 40 58.54 28.05 39.72
C CYS A 40 59.02 27.46 41.02
N ASP A 41 59.67 28.33 41.82
CA ASP A 41 60.17 27.95 43.12
C ASP A 41 59.08 27.50 44.10
N SER A 42 59.24 26.39 44.79
CA SER A 42 58.27 25.72 45.62
C SER A 42 57.63 26.60 46.72
N HIS A 43 58.31 27.65 47.12
CA HIS A 43 57.82 28.59 48.12
C HIS A 43 56.75 29.55 47.59
N LEU A 44 56.85 29.96 46.33
CA LEU A 44 55.86 30.81 45.65
C LEU A 44 54.64 30.03 45.23
N LEU A 45 54.82 28.74 44.90
CA LEU A 45 53.70 27.87 44.45
C LEU A 45 52.71 27.67 45.59
N SER A 46 53.06 27.60 46.83
CA SER A 46 52.19 27.43 47.99
C SER A 46 51.30 28.64 48.26
N HIS A 47 51.70 29.84 47.85
CA HIS A 47 50.92 31.08 48.00
C HIS A 47 50.02 31.35 46.76
N LEU A 48 50.43 30.91 45.58
CA LEU A 48 49.70 31.06 44.34
C LEU A 48 48.58 30.02 44.21
N LEU A 49 48.82 28.82 44.72
CA LEU A 49 47.79 27.76 44.70
C LEU A 49 46.88 27.90 45.92
N GLN A 50 45.87 28.71 45.79
CA GLN A 50 44.75 28.69 46.73
C GLN A 50 44.16 27.26 46.81
N LYS A 51 44.22 26.63 47.98
CA LYS A 51 43.64 25.31 48.29
C LYS A 51 42.09 25.25 48.15
N LYS A 52 41.50 26.11 47.35
CA LYS A 52 40.04 26.27 47.18
C LYS A 52 39.44 25.39 46.11
N GLY A 53 40.11 24.26 45.74
CA GLY A 53 39.79 23.56 44.51
C GLY A 53 39.02 22.22 44.62
N GLN A 54 39.00 21.53 45.75
CA GLN A 54 38.51 20.16 45.79
C GLN A 54 36.99 20.07 45.71
N GLY A 55 36.23 20.91 46.41
CA GLY A 55 34.77 20.93 46.35
C GLY A 55 34.22 21.47 45.01
N ARG A 56 34.91 22.46 44.43
CA ARG A 56 34.52 23.06 43.15
C ARG A 56 34.79 22.13 41.96
N ARG A 57 35.81 21.27 42.04
CA ARG A 57 36.11 20.25 41.02
C ARG A 57 35.05 19.16 41.00
N MET A 58 34.55 18.73 42.16
CA MET A 58 33.48 17.75 42.31
C MET A 58 32.20 18.28 41.70
N SER A 59 31.84 19.53 41.99
CA SER A 59 30.65 20.19 41.43
C SER A 59 30.74 20.34 39.90
N SER A 60 31.89 20.73 39.35
CA SER A 60 32.10 20.85 37.90
C SER A 60 31.99 19.50 37.17
N MET A 61 32.53 18.42 37.77
CA MET A 61 32.43 17.07 37.19
C MET A 61 30.97 16.56 37.22
N LEU A 62 30.24 16.85 38.31
CA LEU A 62 28.85 16.49 38.41
C LEU A 62 28.00 17.22 37.35
N CYS A 63 28.21 18.53 37.18
CA CYS A 63 27.52 19.31 36.13
C CYS A 63 27.84 18.80 34.73
N LEU A 64 29.08 18.43 34.45
CA LEU A 64 29.47 17.86 33.17
C LEU A 64 28.81 16.50 32.92
N PHE A 65 28.77 15.63 33.94
CA PHE A 65 28.06 14.35 33.86
C PHE A 65 26.59 14.52 33.57
N ILE A 66 25.91 15.39 34.31
CA ILE A 66 24.48 15.66 34.12
C ILE A 66 24.22 16.22 32.72
N SER A 67 25.06 17.13 32.24
CA SER A 67 24.94 17.71 30.89
C SER A 67 25.04 16.65 29.80
N ILE A 68 26.03 15.76 29.87
CA ILE A 68 26.20 14.69 28.88
C ILE A 68 25.08 13.65 28.99
N LEU A 69 24.59 13.35 30.21
CA LEU A 69 23.47 12.45 30.40
C LEU A 69 22.18 13.00 29.72
N PHE A 70 21.88 14.28 29.91
CA PHE A 70 20.78 14.95 29.23
C PHE A 70 20.95 14.93 27.72
N MET A 71 22.16 15.10 27.21
CA MET A 71 22.47 15.02 25.80
C MET A 71 22.18 13.61 25.25
N ILE A 72 22.60 12.55 25.94
CA ILE A 72 22.33 11.16 25.55
C ILE A 72 20.83 10.89 25.53
N VAL A 73 20.08 11.30 26.57
CA VAL A 73 18.63 11.15 26.64
C VAL A 73 17.93 11.90 25.50
N SER A 74 18.40 13.11 25.20
CA SER A 74 17.86 13.91 24.09
C SER A 74 18.07 13.23 22.73
N ILE A 75 19.25 12.66 22.47
CA ILE A 75 19.56 11.95 21.24
C ILE A 75 18.82 10.60 21.15
N ALA A 76 18.57 9.95 22.28
CA ALA A 76 17.76 8.73 22.34
C ALA A 76 16.32 8.96 21.88
N GLY A 77 15.85 10.22 21.83
CA GLY A 77 14.57 10.64 21.28
C GLY A 77 13.38 10.06 22.07
N PRO A 78 13.06 10.60 23.25
CA PRO A 78 11.86 10.20 23.98
C PRO A 78 10.62 10.60 23.17
N ALA A 79 9.76 9.64 22.85
CA ALA A 79 8.50 9.85 22.12
C ALA A 79 7.30 9.38 22.93
N TRP A 80 6.27 10.22 23.02
CA TRP A 80 5.01 9.92 23.69
C TRP A 80 3.93 9.41 22.76
N TYR A 81 4.12 9.56 21.43
CA TYR A 81 3.15 9.16 20.43
C TYR A 81 3.83 8.28 19.38
N LYS A 82 3.21 7.18 19.05
CA LYS A 82 3.51 6.44 17.83
C LYS A 82 2.75 7.13 16.70
N LEU A 83 3.45 7.86 15.85
CA LEU A 83 2.85 8.32 14.60
C LEU A 83 2.53 7.06 13.77
N PRO A 84 1.28 6.87 13.32
CA PRO A 84 1.00 5.82 12.36
C PRO A 84 1.87 6.10 11.13
N VAL A 85 2.86 5.26 10.89
CA VAL A 85 3.58 5.26 9.61
C VAL A 85 2.52 4.87 8.60
N ALA A 86 2.30 5.69 7.57
CA ALA A 86 1.47 5.30 6.46
C ALA A 86 2.07 4.01 5.89
N THR A 87 1.51 2.87 6.27
CA THR A 87 1.82 1.61 5.62
C THR A 87 1.28 1.74 4.21
N TYR A 88 2.16 1.85 3.25
CA TYR A 88 1.79 1.68 1.85
C TYR A 88 1.18 0.29 1.74
N LYS A 89 -0.16 0.22 1.70
CA LYS A 89 -0.82 -1.01 1.26
C LYS A 89 -0.34 -1.21 -0.18
N PRO A 90 0.15 -2.39 -0.54
CA PRO A 90 0.47 -2.68 -1.94
C PRO A 90 -0.79 -2.39 -2.75
N ILE A 91 -0.70 -1.41 -3.65
CA ILE A 91 -1.81 -1.06 -4.55
C ILE A 91 -1.93 -2.24 -5.51
N GLN A 92 -3.02 -2.97 -5.42
CA GLN A 92 -3.32 -4.01 -6.40
C GLN A 92 -4.05 -3.35 -7.57
N PRO A 93 -3.45 -3.37 -8.77
CA PRO A 93 -4.10 -2.84 -9.97
C PRO A 93 -5.27 -3.76 -10.36
N ARG A 94 -6.41 -3.16 -10.65
CA ARG A 94 -7.63 -3.87 -11.06
C ARG A 94 -8.09 -3.35 -12.41
N VAL A 95 -8.30 -4.26 -13.36
CA VAL A 95 -8.85 -3.92 -14.67
C VAL A 95 -10.26 -4.49 -14.78
N LEU A 96 -11.20 -3.62 -15.07
CA LEU A 96 -12.59 -3.96 -15.29
C LEU A 96 -12.80 -4.15 -16.80
N VAL A 97 -13.36 -5.28 -17.18
CA VAL A 97 -13.62 -5.65 -18.58
C VAL A 97 -15.13 -5.71 -18.78
N LEU A 98 -15.65 -4.72 -19.52
CA LEU A 98 -17.09 -4.53 -19.73
C LEU A 98 -17.49 -5.02 -21.12
N ASP A 99 -18.36 -6.00 -21.15
CA ASP A 99 -18.99 -6.51 -22.38
C ASP A 99 -19.99 -5.50 -22.95
N MET A 100 -19.83 -5.16 -24.23
CA MET A 100 -20.68 -4.25 -25.00
C MET A 100 -21.40 -4.97 -26.13
N SER A 101 -21.50 -6.31 -26.06
CA SER A 101 -22.21 -7.12 -27.05
C SER A 101 -23.72 -6.88 -27.02
N ASP A 102 -24.41 -7.29 -28.11
CA ASP A 102 -25.88 -7.16 -28.22
C ASP A 102 -26.60 -7.89 -27.09
N ASN A 103 -26.06 -8.97 -26.54
CA ASN A 103 -26.64 -9.71 -25.42
C ASN A 103 -26.70 -8.89 -24.12
N MET A 104 -25.86 -7.86 -23.99
CA MET A 104 -25.91 -6.91 -22.88
C MET A 104 -27.09 -5.91 -22.99
N MET A 105 -27.77 -5.83 -24.13
CA MET A 105 -28.96 -5.01 -24.34
C MET A 105 -30.25 -5.71 -23.92
N ALA A 106 -30.20 -6.98 -23.50
CA ALA A 106 -31.36 -7.71 -23.02
C ALA A 106 -32.00 -7.03 -21.79
N ASN A 107 -33.33 -7.03 -21.74
CA ASN A 107 -34.13 -6.32 -20.73
C ASN A 107 -34.61 -7.22 -19.57
N ASP A 108 -33.99 -8.37 -19.36
CA ASP A 108 -34.28 -9.23 -18.21
C ASP A 108 -33.88 -8.58 -16.88
N LEU A 109 -32.94 -7.64 -16.93
CA LEU A 109 -32.62 -6.69 -15.87
C LEU A 109 -33.04 -5.29 -16.30
N SER A 110 -33.94 -4.65 -15.57
CA SER A 110 -34.44 -3.32 -15.94
C SER A 110 -33.38 -2.24 -15.66
N PRO A 111 -33.07 -1.30 -16.57
CA PRO A 111 -33.59 -1.14 -17.93
C PRO A 111 -32.98 -2.13 -18.94
N ASN A 112 -31.74 -2.50 -18.82
CA ASN A 112 -31.02 -3.56 -19.53
C ASN A 112 -29.77 -3.98 -18.76
N ARG A 113 -29.15 -5.11 -19.17
CA ARG A 113 -27.96 -5.66 -18.50
C ARG A 113 -26.80 -4.68 -18.50
N LEU A 114 -26.51 -4.01 -19.62
CA LEU A 114 -25.44 -3.04 -19.75
C LEU A 114 -25.60 -1.87 -18.76
N SER A 115 -26.80 -1.31 -18.67
CA SER A 115 -27.08 -0.23 -17.72
C SER A 115 -26.85 -0.70 -16.28
N ARG A 116 -27.23 -1.94 -15.95
CA ARG A 116 -27.01 -2.52 -14.63
C ARG A 116 -25.51 -2.72 -14.34
N ALA A 117 -24.74 -3.21 -15.32
CA ALA A 117 -23.29 -3.30 -15.19
C ALA A 117 -22.65 -1.92 -14.94
N LYS A 118 -23.08 -0.90 -15.69
CA LYS A 118 -22.61 0.48 -15.48
C LYS A 118 -22.95 1.03 -14.09
N PHE A 119 -24.16 0.80 -13.59
CA PHE A 119 -24.53 1.21 -12.23
C PHE A 119 -23.62 0.54 -11.20
N LYS A 120 -23.33 -0.75 -11.35
CA LYS A 120 -22.41 -1.48 -10.49
C LYS A 120 -21.00 -0.88 -10.49
N LEU A 121 -20.49 -0.57 -11.68
CA LEU A 121 -19.18 0.06 -11.82
C LEU A 121 -19.18 1.47 -11.22
N HIS A 122 -20.26 2.23 -11.39
CA HIS A 122 -20.40 3.55 -10.78
C HIS A 122 -20.35 3.47 -9.25
N ASP A 123 -21.07 2.53 -8.66
CA ASP A 123 -21.05 2.31 -7.21
C ASP A 123 -19.65 1.90 -6.73
N LEU A 124 -18.96 1.03 -7.48
CA LEU A 124 -17.57 0.62 -7.18
C LEU A 124 -16.63 1.83 -7.14
N PHE A 125 -16.72 2.73 -8.10
CA PHE A 125 -15.86 3.93 -8.18
C PHE A 125 -16.22 5.02 -7.16
N ALA A 126 -17.40 4.97 -6.56
CA ALA A 126 -17.78 5.87 -5.48
C ALA A 126 -17.02 5.58 -4.17
N HIS A 127 -16.47 4.38 -4.01
CA HIS A 127 -15.66 3.98 -2.85
C HIS A 127 -14.22 4.46 -3.01
N LYS A 128 -13.84 5.52 -2.29
CA LYS A 128 -12.57 6.27 -2.46
C LYS A 128 -11.27 5.52 -2.10
N ASP A 129 -11.33 4.36 -1.47
CA ASP A 129 -10.14 3.75 -0.83
C ASP A 129 -9.67 2.44 -1.49
N VAL A 130 -9.99 2.19 -2.75
CA VAL A 130 -9.97 0.82 -3.29
C VAL A 130 -8.79 0.53 -4.24
N GLY A 131 -7.86 1.46 -4.46
CA GLY A 131 -6.68 1.23 -5.32
C GLY A 131 -6.80 1.81 -6.72
N GLN A 132 -6.04 1.27 -7.68
CA GLN A 132 -6.05 1.71 -9.07
C GLN A 132 -6.97 0.85 -9.92
N PHE A 133 -7.79 1.51 -10.73
CA PHE A 133 -8.69 0.86 -11.68
C PHE A 133 -8.35 1.25 -13.11
N GLY A 134 -8.45 0.29 -14.02
CA GLY A 134 -8.53 0.50 -15.46
C GLY A 134 -9.86 0.00 -16.00
N LEU A 135 -10.28 0.49 -17.15
CA LEU A 135 -11.52 0.08 -17.82
C LEU A 135 -11.25 -0.28 -19.28
N VAL A 136 -11.61 -1.49 -19.65
CA VAL A 136 -11.59 -1.99 -21.01
C VAL A 136 -13.05 -2.33 -21.41
N ALA A 137 -13.52 -1.78 -22.50
CA ALA A 137 -14.79 -2.17 -23.11
C ALA A 137 -14.50 -3.09 -24.31
N PHE A 138 -15.30 -4.11 -24.55
CA PHE A 138 -15.06 -5.02 -25.65
C PHE A 138 -16.34 -5.48 -26.36
N THR A 139 -16.16 -5.78 -27.64
CA THR A 139 -17.06 -6.53 -28.50
C THR A 139 -16.23 -7.62 -29.20
N SER A 140 -16.12 -7.64 -30.51
CA SER A 140 -15.10 -8.45 -31.24
C SER A 140 -13.69 -7.96 -31.00
N GLU A 141 -13.52 -6.68 -30.71
CA GLU A 141 -12.24 -6.04 -30.41
C GLU A 141 -12.29 -5.32 -29.06
N PRO A 142 -11.20 -5.33 -28.28
CA PRO A 142 -11.10 -4.61 -27.02
C PRO A 142 -10.68 -3.16 -27.25
N PHE A 143 -11.22 -2.24 -26.44
CA PHE A 143 -10.90 -0.83 -26.41
C PHE A 143 -10.58 -0.39 -24.98
N VAL A 144 -9.42 0.20 -24.78
CA VAL A 144 -9.05 0.79 -23.50
C VAL A 144 -9.81 2.11 -23.35
N VAL A 145 -10.79 2.12 -22.44
CA VAL A 145 -11.58 3.32 -22.11
C VAL A 145 -10.82 4.20 -21.13
N SER A 146 -10.16 3.59 -20.15
CA SER A 146 -9.33 4.29 -19.19
C SER A 146 -8.11 3.44 -18.82
N PRO A 147 -6.89 4.00 -18.83
CA PRO A 147 -5.74 3.35 -18.24
C PRO A 147 -5.92 3.20 -16.72
N LEU A 148 -4.99 2.50 -16.07
CA LEU A 148 -4.97 2.39 -14.61
C LEU A 148 -4.82 3.78 -13.97
N THR A 149 -5.80 4.15 -13.16
CA THR A 149 -5.86 5.42 -12.42
C THR A 149 -6.49 5.21 -11.04
N ASP A 150 -6.15 6.05 -10.08
CA ASP A 150 -6.79 6.16 -8.78
C ASP A 150 -8.02 7.09 -8.79
N ASP A 151 -8.24 7.81 -9.90
CA ASP A 151 -9.39 8.68 -10.09
C ASP A 151 -10.62 7.93 -10.62
N GLY A 152 -11.37 7.31 -9.73
CA GLY A 152 -12.63 6.62 -10.05
C GLY A 152 -13.70 7.56 -10.63
N GLN A 153 -13.69 8.86 -10.31
CA GLN A 153 -14.68 9.81 -10.85
C GLN A 153 -14.49 10.03 -12.34
N THR A 154 -13.25 10.10 -12.81
CA THR A 154 -12.94 10.20 -14.23
C THR A 154 -13.46 8.97 -14.97
N ILE A 155 -13.21 7.75 -14.46
CA ILE A 155 -13.73 6.51 -15.09
C ILE A 155 -15.26 6.51 -15.09
N SER A 156 -15.88 6.90 -13.97
CA SER A 156 -17.34 6.95 -13.82
C SER A 156 -18.00 7.91 -14.83
N SER A 157 -17.37 9.06 -15.11
CA SER A 157 -17.86 10.01 -16.11
C SER A 157 -17.83 9.44 -17.52
N LEU A 158 -16.80 8.64 -17.86
CA LEU A 158 -16.68 7.98 -19.14
C LEU A 158 -17.71 6.86 -19.32
N LEU A 159 -18.10 6.15 -18.25
CA LEU A 159 -19.10 5.10 -18.29
C LEU A 159 -20.46 5.56 -18.86
N SER A 160 -20.85 6.80 -18.58
CA SER A 160 -22.15 7.34 -19.05
C SER A 160 -22.21 7.42 -20.58
N SER A 161 -21.09 7.73 -21.24
CA SER A 161 -20.98 7.88 -22.70
C SER A 161 -20.79 6.56 -23.45
N LEU A 162 -20.46 5.46 -22.74
CA LEU A 162 -20.28 4.15 -23.37
C LEU A 162 -21.64 3.58 -23.80
N THR A 163 -21.88 3.49 -25.09
CA THR A 163 -23.05 2.81 -25.68
C THR A 163 -22.56 1.80 -26.72
N PRO A 164 -23.30 0.72 -27.01
CA PRO A 164 -22.88 -0.24 -28.05
C PRO A 164 -22.62 0.42 -29.40
N ASP A 165 -23.31 1.51 -29.70
CA ASP A 165 -23.19 2.24 -30.99
C ASP A 165 -21.82 2.93 -31.16
N VAL A 166 -21.06 3.14 -30.09
CA VAL A 166 -19.68 3.68 -30.16
C VAL A 166 -18.67 2.61 -30.58
N MET A 167 -19.05 1.33 -30.50
CA MET A 167 -18.15 0.23 -30.86
C MET A 167 -18.15 0.03 -32.37
N PRO A 168 -16.96 0.03 -33.01
CA PRO A 168 -16.86 -0.03 -34.47
C PRO A 168 -17.23 -1.40 -35.05
N VAL A 169 -17.15 -2.47 -34.25
CA VAL A 169 -17.39 -3.85 -34.67
C VAL A 169 -18.29 -4.54 -33.65
N THR A 170 -19.29 -5.27 -34.12
CA THR A 170 -20.15 -6.11 -33.26
C THR A 170 -19.53 -7.48 -33.03
N GLY A 171 -19.96 -8.18 -31.99
CA GLY A 171 -19.50 -9.52 -31.65
C GLY A 171 -19.09 -9.64 -30.18
N GLN A 172 -18.38 -10.73 -29.87
CA GLN A 172 -17.93 -10.99 -28.50
C GLN A 172 -16.61 -11.79 -28.55
N ASN A 173 -15.52 -11.19 -28.06
CA ASN A 173 -14.20 -11.80 -28.06
C ASN A 173 -13.51 -11.53 -26.69
N LEU A 174 -13.85 -12.38 -25.70
CA LEU A 174 -13.35 -12.23 -24.35
C LEU A 174 -11.84 -12.48 -24.23
N ASP A 175 -11.27 -13.38 -25.03
CA ASP A 175 -9.84 -13.68 -24.97
C ASP A 175 -8.99 -12.48 -25.43
N SER A 176 -9.40 -11.75 -26.46
CA SER A 176 -8.74 -10.48 -26.84
C SER A 176 -8.86 -9.44 -25.72
N ALA A 177 -10.02 -9.33 -25.06
CA ALA A 177 -10.24 -8.40 -23.97
C ALA A 177 -9.39 -8.72 -22.73
N LEU A 178 -9.24 -10.00 -22.39
CA LEU A 178 -8.35 -10.45 -21.32
C LEU A 178 -6.87 -10.15 -21.63
N SER A 179 -6.48 -10.39 -22.88
CA SER A 179 -5.12 -10.07 -23.32
C SER A 179 -4.82 -8.57 -23.18
N GLU A 180 -5.75 -7.71 -23.59
CA GLU A 180 -5.61 -6.26 -23.48
C GLU A 180 -5.61 -5.79 -22.03
N ALA A 181 -6.48 -6.34 -21.18
CA ALA A 181 -6.49 -6.07 -19.74
C ALA A 181 -5.16 -6.44 -19.07
N SER A 182 -4.59 -7.58 -19.45
CA SER A 182 -3.27 -8.02 -18.97
C SER A 182 -2.15 -7.07 -19.44
N ASN A 183 -2.20 -6.64 -20.69
CA ASN A 183 -1.24 -5.67 -21.24
C ASN A 183 -1.31 -4.35 -20.49
N LEU A 184 -2.51 -3.88 -20.16
CA LEU A 184 -2.71 -2.65 -19.41
C LEU A 184 -2.06 -2.71 -18.01
N ILE A 185 -2.19 -3.84 -17.30
CA ILE A 185 -1.53 -4.06 -16.01
C ILE A 185 0.00 -4.03 -16.16
N LYS A 186 0.53 -4.73 -17.18
CA LYS A 186 1.97 -4.81 -17.43
C LYS A 186 2.57 -3.48 -17.87
N GLN A 187 1.87 -2.72 -18.72
CA GLN A 187 2.30 -1.38 -19.17
C GLN A 187 2.36 -0.37 -18.02
N ALA A 188 1.51 -0.53 -17.01
CA ALA A 188 1.57 0.26 -15.77
C ALA A 188 2.72 -0.15 -14.83
N GLY A 189 3.51 -1.17 -15.19
CA GLY A 189 4.66 -1.62 -14.41
C GLY A 189 4.34 -2.64 -13.33
N TYR A 190 3.15 -3.22 -13.33
CA TYR A 190 2.75 -4.23 -12.37
C TYR A 190 2.93 -5.64 -12.93
N ASN A 191 3.43 -6.55 -12.10
CA ASN A 191 3.56 -7.97 -12.43
C ASN A 191 2.37 -8.80 -11.91
N GLN A 192 1.58 -8.25 -11.00
CA GLN A 192 0.40 -8.88 -10.42
C GLN A 192 -0.78 -7.93 -10.54
N GLY A 193 -1.97 -8.49 -10.65
CA GLY A 193 -3.18 -7.68 -10.74
C GLY A 193 -4.44 -8.54 -10.84
N GLN A 194 -5.57 -7.86 -10.90
CA GLN A 194 -6.86 -8.51 -10.95
C GLN A 194 -7.67 -8.00 -12.14
N ILE A 195 -8.38 -8.91 -12.77
CA ILE A 195 -9.31 -8.63 -13.85
C ILE A 195 -10.71 -9.04 -13.38
N LEU A 196 -11.69 -8.15 -13.51
CA LEU A 196 -13.09 -8.47 -13.31
C LEU A 196 -13.83 -8.32 -14.64
N VAL A 197 -14.38 -9.42 -15.13
CA VAL A 197 -15.15 -9.44 -16.38
C VAL A 197 -16.63 -9.32 -16.05
N LEU A 198 -17.30 -8.33 -16.64
CA LEU A 198 -18.76 -8.16 -16.59
C LEU A 198 -19.34 -8.51 -17.96
N THR A 199 -19.98 -9.66 -18.09
CA THR A 199 -20.52 -10.15 -19.37
C THR A 199 -21.83 -10.89 -19.16
N ALA A 200 -22.63 -10.94 -20.22
CA ALA A 200 -23.79 -11.81 -20.29
C ALA A 200 -23.50 -13.14 -21.01
N ASP A 201 -22.43 -13.19 -21.79
CA ASP A 201 -22.09 -14.34 -22.60
C ASP A 201 -21.20 -15.35 -21.87
N THR A 202 -21.36 -16.61 -22.23
CA THR A 202 -20.53 -17.68 -21.67
C THR A 202 -19.11 -17.58 -22.22
N PRO A 203 -18.09 -17.70 -21.33
CA PRO A 203 -16.72 -17.67 -21.78
C PRO A 203 -16.40 -18.85 -22.71
N SER A 204 -15.59 -18.59 -23.73
CA SER A 204 -15.06 -19.59 -24.64
C SER A 204 -13.99 -20.47 -23.95
N ASP A 205 -13.74 -21.66 -24.48
CA ASP A 205 -12.62 -22.50 -23.99
C ASP A 205 -11.26 -21.79 -24.18
N ALA A 206 -11.11 -20.94 -25.21
CA ALA A 206 -9.93 -20.12 -25.41
C ALA A 206 -9.76 -19.08 -24.30
N ALA A 207 -10.84 -18.40 -23.90
CA ALA A 207 -10.81 -17.45 -22.79
C ALA A 207 -10.50 -18.15 -21.45
N ILE A 208 -11.03 -19.34 -21.20
CA ILE A 208 -10.72 -20.14 -20.01
C ILE A 208 -9.23 -20.55 -19.98
N ALA A 209 -8.69 -21.00 -21.11
CA ALA A 209 -7.28 -21.37 -21.21
C ALA A 209 -6.35 -20.15 -21.00
N LEU A 210 -6.75 -18.98 -21.51
CA LEU A 210 -6.01 -17.75 -21.32
C LEU A 210 -6.08 -17.27 -19.86
N ALA A 211 -7.26 -17.34 -19.21
CA ALA A 211 -7.42 -16.99 -17.80
C ALA A 211 -6.47 -17.82 -16.92
N LYS A 212 -6.34 -19.11 -17.19
CA LYS A 212 -5.37 -19.98 -16.51
C LYS A 212 -3.93 -19.51 -16.71
N LYS A 213 -3.54 -19.22 -17.95
CA LYS A 213 -2.20 -18.73 -18.26
C LYS A 213 -1.89 -17.40 -17.58
N LEU A 214 -2.88 -16.53 -17.44
CA LEU A 214 -2.76 -15.25 -16.73
C LEU A 214 -2.60 -15.48 -15.23
N ALA A 215 -3.36 -16.39 -14.63
CA ALA A 215 -3.22 -16.77 -13.22
C ALA A 215 -1.81 -17.30 -12.92
N ASP A 216 -1.25 -18.17 -13.77
CA ASP A 216 0.13 -18.66 -13.67
C ASP A 216 1.17 -17.50 -13.70
N SER A 217 0.80 -16.35 -14.27
CA SER A 217 1.64 -15.13 -14.31
C SER A 217 1.34 -14.12 -13.21
N GLY A 218 0.44 -14.43 -12.26
CA GLY A 218 0.07 -13.57 -11.15
C GLY A 218 -1.07 -12.57 -11.44
N ILE A 219 -1.80 -12.76 -12.57
CA ILE A 219 -2.96 -11.93 -12.92
C ILE A 219 -4.23 -12.78 -12.78
N TYR A 220 -4.99 -12.53 -11.74
CA TYR A 220 -6.19 -13.29 -11.41
C TYR A 220 -7.43 -12.76 -12.13
N SER A 221 -8.30 -13.66 -12.60
CA SER A 221 -9.45 -13.29 -13.41
C SER A 221 -10.75 -13.76 -12.78
N SER A 222 -11.56 -12.81 -12.35
CA SER A 222 -12.92 -13.03 -11.82
C SER A 222 -13.97 -12.70 -12.89
N ILE A 223 -15.15 -13.29 -12.78
CA ILE A 223 -16.24 -13.05 -13.72
C ILE A 223 -17.55 -12.79 -13.00
N MET A 224 -18.29 -11.80 -13.47
CA MET A 224 -19.63 -11.45 -13.01
C MET A 224 -20.62 -11.62 -14.19
N PRO A 225 -21.41 -12.71 -14.21
CA PRO A 225 -22.47 -12.86 -15.18
C PRO A 225 -23.60 -11.87 -14.89
N VAL A 226 -23.85 -10.93 -15.81
CA VAL A 226 -24.89 -9.91 -15.66
C VAL A 226 -26.21 -10.42 -16.22
N LYS A 227 -26.89 -11.30 -15.46
CA LYS A 227 -28.17 -11.95 -15.83
C LYS A 227 -29.10 -12.01 -14.63
N ALA A 228 -30.40 -11.98 -14.92
CA ALA A 228 -31.45 -12.20 -13.91
C ALA A 228 -31.53 -13.67 -13.46
N ASP A 229 -31.13 -14.60 -14.33
CA ASP A 229 -31.21 -16.05 -14.06
C ASP A 229 -30.09 -16.45 -13.06
N LYS A 230 -30.51 -17.15 -11.99
CA LYS A 230 -29.58 -17.71 -11.00
C LYS A 230 -28.95 -19.03 -11.44
N ASN A 231 -29.56 -19.72 -12.44
CA ASN A 231 -28.97 -20.93 -13.02
C ASN A 231 -27.91 -20.57 -14.05
N LEU A 232 -26.72 -20.27 -13.57
CA LEU A 232 -25.57 -19.88 -14.40
C LEU A 232 -24.99 -21.11 -15.12
N ASN A 233 -24.57 -20.90 -16.36
CA ASN A 233 -23.82 -21.95 -17.08
C ASN A 233 -22.56 -22.33 -16.32
N PRO A 234 -22.24 -23.65 -16.16
CA PRO A 234 -21.04 -24.11 -15.46
C PRO A 234 -19.72 -23.54 -16.01
N LEU A 235 -19.71 -23.06 -17.27
CA LEU A 235 -18.53 -22.43 -17.86
C LEU A 235 -18.07 -21.17 -17.14
N PHE A 236 -18.98 -20.42 -16.50
CA PHE A 236 -18.61 -19.26 -15.68
C PHE A 236 -17.79 -19.68 -14.44
N GLY A 237 -18.19 -20.77 -13.78
CA GLY A 237 -17.45 -21.34 -12.67
C GLY A 237 -16.07 -21.84 -13.12
N ARG A 238 -16.02 -22.59 -14.24
CA ARG A 238 -14.74 -23.06 -14.81
C ARG A 238 -13.78 -21.93 -15.18
N PHE A 239 -14.31 -20.80 -15.67
CA PHE A 239 -13.49 -19.62 -15.95
C PHE A 239 -12.91 -19.01 -14.67
N ALA A 240 -13.73 -18.82 -13.63
CA ALA A 240 -13.31 -18.29 -12.35
C ALA A 240 -12.26 -19.20 -11.69
N ASP A 241 -12.48 -20.51 -11.68
CA ASP A 241 -11.55 -21.50 -11.14
C ASP A 241 -10.22 -21.53 -11.92
N ALA A 242 -10.28 -21.46 -13.25
CA ALA A 242 -9.08 -21.43 -14.09
C ALA A 242 -8.27 -20.14 -13.92
N GLY A 243 -8.95 -19.01 -13.73
CA GLY A 243 -8.35 -17.70 -13.49
C GLY A 243 -7.94 -17.48 -12.04
N GLU A 244 -8.06 -18.47 -11.13
CA GLU A 244 -7.84 -18.34 -9.68
C GLU A 244 -8.56 -17.12 -9.08
N GLY A 245 -9.68 -16.76 -9.70
CA GLY A 245 -10.53 -15.65 -9.29
C GLY A 245 -11.84 -16.12 -8.67
N GLN A 246 -12.87 -15.30 -8.76
CA GLN A 246 -14.16 -15.57 -8.18
C GLN A 246 -15.28 -15.48 -9.21
N LEU A 247 -16.28 -16.34 -9.05
CA LEU A 247 -17.57 -16.18 -9.70
C LEU A 247 -18.42 -15.22 -8.84
N VAL A 248 -18.50 -13.96 -9.25
CA VAL A 248 -19.27 -12.95 -8.54
C VAL A 248 -20.72 -13.02 -9.01
N GLN A 249 -21.62 -13.44 -8.14
CA GLN A 249 -23.04 -13.49 -8.48
C GLN A 249 -23.64 -12.10 -8.45
N TYR A 250 -24.30 -11.71 -9.54
CA TYR A 250 -25.00 -10.43 -9.61
C TYR A 250 -26.09 -10.33 -8.53
N THR A 251 -26.03 -9.28 -7.73
CA THR A 251 -27.08 -8.88 -6.78
C THR A 251 -27.58 -7.46 -7.12
N PRO A 252 -28.83 -7.08 -6.80
CA PRO A 252 -29.27 -5.69 -7.00
C PRO A 252 -28.49 -4.66 -6.19
N ASP A 253 -27.91 -5.09 -5.07
CA ASP A 253 -27.16 -4.26 -4.11
C ASP A 253 -25.66 -4.23 -4.43
N ALA A 254 -24.89 -3.34 -3.78
CA ALA A 254 -23.43 -3.24 -3.97
C ALA A 254 -22.62 -4.37 -3.27
N THR A 255 -23.29 -5.24 -2.52
CA THR A 255 -22.65 -6.26 -1.67
C THR A 255 -21.80 -7.27 -2.43
N ASP A 256 -22.12 -7.56 -3.68
CA ASP A 256 -21.37 -8.46 -4.57
C ASP A 256 -19.96 -7.91 -4.89
N LEU A 257 -19.86 -6.63 -5.22
CA LEU A 257 -18.60 -5.98 -5.51
C LEU A 257 -17.77 -5.75 -4.23
N ASP A 258 -18.43 -5.43 -3.12
CA ASP A 258 -17.75 -5.30 -1.82
C ASP A 258 -17.12 -6.63 -1.38
N GLN A 259 -17.84 -7.75 -1.59
CA GLN A 259 -17.29 -9.08 -1.32
C GLN A 259 -16.09 -9.40 -2.21
N TRP A 260 -16.18 -9.09 -3.51
CA TRP A 260 -15.07 -9.26 -4.43
C TRP A 260 -13.85 -8.42 -4.03
N LEU A 261 -14.06 -7.15 -3.68
CA LEU A 261 -12.99 -6.26 -3.23
C LEU A 261 -12.29 -6.76 -1.95
N ASN A 262 -13.08 -7.21 -0.97
CA ASN A 262 -12.55 -7.69 0.30
C ASN A 262 -11.78 -9.01 0.13
N ALA A 263 -12.28 -9.91 -0.68
CA ALA A 263 -11.61 -11.17 -0.95
C ALA A 263 -10.33 -10.97 -1.79
N SER A 264 -10.37 -10.03 -2.72
CA SER A 264 -9.22 -9.67 -3.55
C SER A 264 -8.09 -8.96 -2.80
N ASN A 265 -8.38 -8.34 -1.66
CA ASN A 265 -7.37 -7.74 -0.79
C ASN A 265 -6.62 -8.78 0.07
N ASN A 266 -7.09 -10.03 0.11
CA ASN A 266 -6.52 -11.11 0.92
C ASN A 266 -5.67 -12.10 0.09
N GLN A 267 -5.62 -11.94 -1.23
CA GLN A 267 -4.77 -12.68 -2.15
C GLN A 267 -3.48 -11.90 -2.45
#